data_5a4a7c78e5dc63857aec5f6d7d95a99f
#
_entry.id   5a4a7c78e5dc63857aec5f6d7d95a99f
#
_cell.length_a   1.000
_cell.length_b   1.000
_cell.length_c   1.000
_cell.angle_alpha   90.00
_cell.angle_beta   90.00
_cell.angle_gamma   90.00
#
_symmetry.space_group_name_H-M   'P 1'
#
loop_
_entity.id
_entity.type
_entity.pdbx_description
1 polymer ?
#
loop_
_entity_poly.entity_id
_entity_poly.type
_entity_poly.pdbx_seq_one_letter_code
_entity_poly.pdbx_strand_id
1 'polypeptide(L)'
;MLANEWLDGKYYFKSWGGMYKNEWGKSGDTWYWFNADGTKRTQKGWFLYDKNYYYLDKDGKMLTGWVYHDGNYYYMKSWGGMAHDEWILHDKNWYYFKSWGGMYHDQWLTLNGSQYYFRSWGGRYQNCTATINGKQYKFDASGRRITEGWEYIGKYRRYRKADGSLMEDVTSIFNPSSKYITVDRTRGRVTIYGYNSATGSYDTPIKSMICSVGNPISYTAAGTYKIGWQLKKKEMNGCLLYTSPS
;
A
#
# COMPACT_ATOMS: atom_id res chain seq x y z
N MET A 1 24.88 48.18 -9.19
CA MET A 1 25.06 46.83 -8.59
C MET A 1 23.92 45.97 -9.10
N LEU A 2 24.20 44.85 -9.75
CA LEU A 2 23.17 43.93 -10.22
C LEU A 2 22.56 43.17 -9.02
N ALA A 3 21.24 43.09 -8.93
CA ALA A 3 20.53 42.39 -7.86
C ALA A 3 19.26 41.72 -8.43
N ASN A 4 19.09 40.42 -8.25
CA ASN A 4 18.06 39.61 -8.84
C ASN A 4 18.00 39.74 -10.38
N GLU A 5 19.15 39.88 -11.02
CA GLU A 5 19.29 40.13 -12.44
C GLU A 5 20.28 39.17 -13.12
N TRP A 6 20.06 38.93 -14.40
CA TRP A 6 20.96 38.17 -15.26
C TRP A 6 21.99 39.06 -15.92
N LEU A 7 23.24 38.60 -15.97
CA LEU A 7 24.27 39.17 -16.81
C LEU A 7 24.58 38.19 -17.95
N ASP A 8 24.45 38.65 -19.20
CA ASP A 8 24.68 37.90 -20.44
C ASP A 8 23.92 36.52 -20.52
N GLY A 9 22.83 36.38 -19.75
CA GLY A 9 22.10 35.11 -19.64
C GLY A 9 22.89 33.93 -19.01
N LYS A 10 24.11 34.23 -18.49
CA LYS A 10 25.03 33.24 -17.95
C LYS A 10 25.19 33.32 -16.43
N TYR A 11 25.17 34.53 -15.88
CA TYR A 11 25.38 34.78 -14.45
C TYR A 11 24.12 35.36 -13.83
N TYR A 12 23.82 34.96 -12.61
CA TYR A 12 22.67 35.50 -11.89
C TYR A 12 23.12 36.03 -10.51
N PHE A 13 22.55 37.14 -10.12
CA PHE A 13 22.93 37.82 -8.90
C PHE A 13 21.85 37.73 -7.83
N LYS A 14 22.26 37.53 -6.62
CA LYS A 14 21.44 37.54 -5.40
C LYS A 14 20.91 38.95 -5.12
N SER A 15 19.88 39.06 -4.29
CA SER A 15 19.29 40.37 -3.91
C SER A 15 20.29 41.37 -3.32
N TRP A 16 21.35 40.86 -2.72
CA TRP A 16 22.43 41.69 -2.16
C TRP A 16 23.62 41.88 -3.11
N GLY A 17 23.49 41.48 -4.37
CA GLY A 17 24.50 41.71 -5.41
C GLY A 17 25.60 40.64 -5.52
N GLY A 18 25.63 39.64 -4.66
CA GLY A 18 26.55 38.51 -4.82
C GLY A 18 26.14 37.56 -5.93
N MET A 19 27.09 37.06 -6.71
CA MET A 19 26.86 36.11 -7.78
C MET A 19 26.61 34.69 -7.21
N TYR A 20 25.65 33.92 -7.76
CA TYR A 20 25.47 32.50 -7.46
C TYR A 20 26.68 31.71 -7.95
N LYS A 21 27.22 30.82 -7.11
CA LYS A 21 28.37 29.95 -7.43
C LYS A 21 28.24 28.64 -6.69
N ASN A 22 28.39 27.53 -7.42
CA ASN A 22 28.33 26.15 -6.90
C ASN A 22 27.06 25.88 -6.06
N GLU A 23 25.94 26.42 -6.50
CA GLU A 23 24.69 26.37 -5.76
C GLU A 23 23.47 26.48 -6.71
N TRP A 24 22.30 26.11 -6.20
CA TRP A 24 21.03 26.37 -6.85
C TRP A 24 20.60 27.83 -6.70
N GLY A 25 20.18 28.46 -7.80
CA GLY A 25 19.59 29.79 -7.80
C GLY A 25 18.23 29.79 -8.46
N LYS A 26 17.28 30.55 -7.90
CA LYS A 26 15.92 30.67 -8.42
C LYS A 26 15.73 32.02 -9.09
N SER A 27 15.32 31.99 -10.36
CA SER A 27 14.93 33.19 -11.11
C SER A 27 13.46 33.05 -11.55
N GLY A 28 12.58 33.90 -11.02
CA GLY A 28 11.14 33.71 -11.12
C GLY A 28 10.75 32.38 -10.44
N ASP A 29 10.03 31.52 -11.16
CA ASP A 29 9.65 30.19 -10.65
C ASP A 29 10.58 29.05 -11.09
N THR A 30 11.70 29.40 -11.75
CA THR A 30 12.61 28.41 -12.34
C THR A 30 13.91 28.33 -11.56
N TRP A 31 14.33 27.10 -11.26
CA TRP A 31 15.61 26.81 -10.63
C TRP A 31 16.68 26.51 -11.68
N TYR A 32 17.89 27.02 -11.43
CA TYR A 32 19.09 26.81 -12.23
C TYR A 32 20.25 26.42 -11.32
N TRP A 33 21.15 25.58 -11.84
CA TRP A 33 22.43 25.33 -11.17
C TRP A 33 23.50 26.28 -11.69
N PHE A 34 24.28 26.84 -10.77
CA PHE A 34 25.45 27.70 -11.09
C PHE A 34 26.73 26.97 -10.73
N ASN A 35 27.65 26.87 -11.70
CA ASN A 35 28.95 26.24 -11.54
C ASN A 35 29.84 27.05 -10.57
N ALA A 36 31.04 26.52 -10.21
CA ALA A 36 31.97 27.18 -9.31
C ALA A 36 32.49 28.51 -9.85
N ASP A 37 32.56 28.68 -11.17
CA ASP A 37 32.91 29.93 -11.85
C ASP A 37 31.73 30.93 -11.93
N GLY A 38 30.55 30.55 -11.49
CA GLY A 38 29.33 31.35 -11.49
C GLY A 38 28.52 31.25 -12.77
N THR A 39 28.95 30.47 -13.75
CA THR A 39 28.18 30.30 -14.99
C THR A 39 27.00 29.37 -14.75
N LYS A 40 25.85 29.69 -15.36
CA LYS A 40 24.70 28.79 -15.42
C LYS A 40 25.07 27.49 -16.15
N ARG A 41 24.76 26.34 -15.54
CA ARG A 41 24.90 25.05 -16.21
C ARG A 41 23.83 24.90 -17.28
N THR A 42 24.25 24.71 -18.53
CA THR A 42 23.34 24.54 -19.70
C THR A 42 23.38 23.13 -20.28
N GLN A 43 24.18 22.24 -19.70
CA GLN A 43 24.22 20.85 -20.16
C GLN A 43 22.90 20.15 -19.84
N LYS A 44 22.12 19.80 -20.87
CA LYS A 44 20.90 19.01 -20.74
C LYS A 44 21.20 17.62 -20.19
N GLY A 45 20.32 17.11 -19.35
CA GLY A 45 20.35 15.74 -18.85
C GLY A 45 20.49 15.65 -17.35
N TRP A 46 20.96 14.50 -16.92
CA TRP A 46 21.10 14.19 -15.51
C TRP A 46 22.17 15.02 -14.82
N PHE A 47 21.85 15.43 -13.62
CA PHE A 47 22.74 16.17 -12.74
C PHE A 47 22.66 15.60 -11.33
N LEU A 48 23.75 15.04 -10.84
CA LEU A 48 23.85 14.52 -9.47
C LEU A 48 24.37 15.62 -8.54
N TYR A 49 23.60 15.94 -7.52
CA TYR A 49 23.99 16.85 -6.46
C TYR A 49 23.41 16.38 -5.12
N ASP A 50 24.24 16.39 -4.09
CA ASP A 50 23.89 16.00 -2.72
C ASP A 50 23.08 14.67 -2.66
N LYS A 51 23.62 13.63 -3.31
CA LYS A 51 23.04 12.29 -3.42
C LYS A 51 21.67 12.22 -4.15
N ASN A 52 21.18 13.29 -4.73
CA ASN A 52 19.95 13.35 -5.49
C ASN A 52 20.23 13.59 -6.97
N TYR A 53 19.46 12.89 -7.83
CA TYR A 53 19.50 13.17 -9.25
C TYR A 53 18.44 14.21 -9.61
N TYR A 54 18.86 15.17 -10.42
CA TYR A 54 18.03 16.20 -11.04
C TYR A 54 18.11 16.06 -12.55
N TYR A 55 17.16 16.63 -13.25
CA TYR A 55 17.18 16.68 -14.71
C TYR A 55 17.07 18.12 -15.20
N LEU A 56 18.00 18.54 -16.03
CA LEU A 56 18.04 19.89 -16.60
C LEU A 56 17.62 19.83 -18.08
N ASP A 57 16.87 20.84 -18.54
CA ASP A 57 16.57 21.01 -19.95
C ASP A 57 17.77 21.61 -20.71
N LYS A 58 17.58 21.87 -22.04
CA LYS A 58 18.60 22.47 -22.91
C LYS A 58 19.00 23.91 -22.51
N ASP A 59 18.18 24.59 -21.74
CA ASP A 59 18.40 25.97 -21.28
C ASP A 59 18.95 25.99 -19.83
N GLY A 60 19.20 24.82 -19.25
CA GLY A 60 19.70 24.64 -17.87
C GLY A 60 18.62 24.76 -16.81
N LYS A 61 17.34 24.74 -17.18
CA LYS A 61 16.23 24.79 -16.23
C LYS A 61 16.06 23.43 -15.55
N MET A 62 15.92 23.42 -14.25
CA MET A 62 15.56 22.24 -13.50
C MET A 62 14.13 21.81 -13.82
N LEU A 63 13.95 20.58 -14.25
CA LEU A 63 12.64 20.01 -14.54
C LEU A 63 11.98 19.43 -13.29
N THR A 64 10.67 19.51 -13.27
CA THR A 64 9.78 18.81 -12.30
C THR A 64 8.71 18.06 -13.06
N GLY A 65 8.08 17.07 -12.42
CA GLY A 65 7.10 16.22 -13.08
C GLY A 65 7.75 15.17 -13.98
N TRP A 66 7.06 14.78 -15.03
CA TRP A 66 7.47 13.70 -15.92
C TRP A 66 8.66 14.05 -16.81
N VAL A 67 9.64 13.16 -16.84
CA VAL A 67 10.80 13.21 -17.76
C VAL A 67 10.87 11.87 -18.50
N TYR A 68 10.97 11.95 -19.84
CA TYR A 68 11.27 10.80 -20.68
C TYR A 68 12.73 10.88 -21.13
N HIS A 69 13.51 9.83 -20.84
CA HIS A 69 14.92 9.73 -21.19
C HIS A 69 15.33 8.28 -21.42
N ASP A 70 16.05 8.03 -22.51
CA ASP A 70 16.59 6.72 -22.88
C ASP A 70 15.58 5.56 -22.76
N GLY A 71 14.38 5.77 -23.31
CA GLY A 71 13.33 4.75 -23.36
C GLY A 71 12.56 4.56 -22.04
N ASN A 72 12.85 5.35 -21.00
CA ASN A 72 12.22 5.23 -19.69
C ASN A 72 11.55 6.52 -19.25
N TYR A 73 10.49 6.39 -18.46
CA TYR A 73 9.85 7.50 -17.76
C TYR A 73 10.40 7.62 -16.34
N TYR A 74 10.65 8.85 -15.93
CA TYR A 74 11.08 9.26 -14.60
C TYR A 74 10.14 10.31 -14.07
N TYR A 75 10.11 10.52 -12.76
CA TYR A 75 9.33 11.58 -12.14
C TYR A 75 10.24 12.44 -11.25
N MET A 76 10.29 13.72 -11.58
CA MET A 76 11.01 14.72 -10.80
C MET A 76 10.02 15.35 -9.81
N LYS A 77 10.31 15.23 -8.53
CA LYS A 77 9.47 15.80 -7.46
C LYS A 77 9.39 17.32 -7.57
N SER A 78 8.46 17.94 -6.85
CA SER A 78 8.27 19.40 -6.87
C SER A 78 9.53 20.20 -6.50
N TRP A 79 10.43 19.61 -5.72
CA TRP A 79 11.72 20.19 -5.39
C TRP A 79 12.86 19.79 -6.34
N GLY A 80 12.55 19.09 -7.43
CA GLY A 80 13.46 18.72 -8.52
C GLY A 80 14.16 17.38 -8.39
N GLY A 81 14.17 16.74 -7.23
CA GLY A 81 14.80 15.42 -7.06
C GLY A 81 14.03 14.28 -7.73
N MET A 82 14.76 13.33 -8.32
CA MET A 82 14.20 12.15 -8.95
C MET A 82 13.51 11.23 -7.93
N ALA A 83 12.32 10.73 -8.25
CA ALA A 83 11.65 9.69 -7.49
C ALA A 83 12.33 8.34 -7.71
N HIS A 84 12.57 7.58 -6.63
CA HIS A 84 13.10 6.21 -6.67
C HIS A 84 12.64 5.43 -5.43
N ASP A 85 12.43 4.14 -5.56
CA ASP A 85 11.94 3.24 -4.50
C ASP A 85 10.71 3.75 -3.77
N GLU A 86 9.85 4.50 -4.46
CA GLU A 86 8.69 5.16 -3.86
C GLU A 86 7.45 5.17 -4.74
N TRP A 87 6.31 5.34 -4.11
CA TRP A 87 5.02 5.57 -4.75
C TRP A 87 4.81 7.06 -5.05
N ILE A 88 4.39 7.37 -6.27
CA ILE A 88 3.95 8.72 -6.66
C ILE A 88 2.48 8.65 -7.08
N LEU A 89 1.67 9.51 -6.47
CA LEU A 89 0.30 9.77 -6.94
C LEU A 89 0.31 10.96 -7.89
N HIS A 90 -0.08 10.71 -9.15
CA HIS A 90 -0.21 11.75 -10.16
C HIS A 90 -1.50 11.51 -10.96
N ASP A 91 -2.32 12.55 -11.15
CA ASP A 91 -3.60 12.50 -11.86
C ASP A 91 -4.48 11.31 -11.44
N LYS A 92 -4.65 11.13 -10.12
CA LYS A 92 -5.44 10.05 -9.49
C LYS A 92 -4.91 8.63 -9.74
N ASN A 93 -3.74 8.49 -10.34
CA ASN A 93 -3.09 7.21 -10.59
C ASN A 93 -1.84 7.06 -9.74
N TRP A 94 -1.59 5.84 -9.28
CA TRP A 94 -0.39 5.50 -8.53
C TRP A 94 0.65 4.87 -9.44
N TYR A 95 1.87 5.35 -9.34
CA TYR A 95 3.07 4.87 -10.03
C TYR A 95 4.11 4.44 -9.01
N TYR A 96 4.98 3.52 -9.37
CA TYR A 96 6.12 3.16 -8.54
C TYR A 96 7.41 3.27 -9.36
N PHE A 97 8.44 3.77 -8.73
CA PHE A 97 9.74 3.99 -9.37
C PHE A 97 10.77 3.04 -8.81
N LYS A 98 11.61 2.47 -9.69
CA LYS A 98 12.69 1.55 -9.36
C LYS A 98 13.82 2.29 -8.61
N SER A 99 14.72 1.55 -7.98
CA SER A 99 15.87 2.13 -7.25
C SER A 99 16.75 3.06 -8.12
N TRP A 100 16.79 2.80 -9.43
CA TRP A 100 17.49 3.66 -10.39
C TRP A 100 16.59 4.75 -11.00
N GLY A 101 15.37 4.93 -10.54
CA GLY A 101 14.44 5.98 -10.91
C GLY A 101 13.47 5.66 -12.06
N GLY A 102 13.66 4.60 -12.81
CA GLY A 102 12.75 4.24 -13.92
C GLY A 102 11.38 3.79 -13.43
N MET A 103 10.32 4.23 -14.11
CA MET A 103 8.93 3.85 -13.80
C MET A 103 8.67 2.36 -14.04
N TYR A 104 7.89 1.72 -13.15
CA TYR A 104 7.34 0.40 -13.40
C TYR A 104 6.23 0.45 -14.46
N HIS A 105 6.28 -0.42 -15.46
CA HIS A 105 5.21 -0.63 -16.45
C HIS A 105 5.23 -2.07 -16.94
N ASP A 106 4.09 -2.62 -17.35
CA ASP A 106 3.92 -3.99 -17.86
C ASP A 106 4.60 -5.09 -17.03
N GLN A 107 4.68 -4.91 -15.71
CA GLN A 107 5.37 -5.85 -14.84
C GLN A 107 4.78 -5.92 -13.44
N TRP A 108 5.08 -7.02 -12.76
CA TRP A 108 4.76 -7.23 -11.35
C TRP A 108 5.78 -6.56 -10.44
N LEU A 109 5.28 -6.04 -9.33
CA LEU A 109 6.06 -5.61 -8.16
C LEU A 109 5.59 -6.40 -6.96
N THR A 110 6.52 -7.01 -6.23
CA THR A 110 6.25 -7.53 -4.89
C THR A 110 6.87 -6.58 -3.87
N LEU A 111 6.04 -5.99 -3.04
CA LEU A 111 6.48 -5.03 -2.02
C LEU A 111 5.79 -5.38 -0.71
N ASN A 112 6.57 -5.61 0.34
CA ASN A 112 6.07 -5.97 1.67
C ASN A 112 5.05 -7.13 1.65
N GLY A 113 5.33 -8.17 0.88
CA GLY A 113 4.48 -9.35 0.74
C GLY A 113 3.24 -9.17 -0.13
N SER A 114 2.96 -7.96 -0.62
CA SER A 114 1.85 -7.68 -1.52
C SER A 114 2.31 -7.60 -2.97
N GLN A 115 1.48 -8.08 -3.89
CA GLN A 115 1.77 -8.04 -5.32
C GLN A 115 0.93 -6.96 -6.00
N TYR A 116 1.58 -6.21 -6.88
CA TYR A 116 1.00 -5.14 -7.69
C TYR A 116 1.34 -5.40 -9.16
N TYR A 117 0.50 -4.95 -10.08
CA TYR A 117 0.83 -4.95 -11.50
C TYR A 117 0.60 -3.58 -12.11
N PHE A 118 1.51 -3.17 -12.98
CA PHE A 118 1.48 -1.87 -13.64
C PHE A 118 1.09 -2.02 -15.10
N ARG A 119 0.20 -1.13 -15.56
CA ARG A 119 -0.20 -1.05 -16.96
C ARG A 119 0.95 -0.58 -17.85
N SER A 120 0.81 -0.72 -19.16
CA SER A 120 1.82 -0.26 -20.14
C SER A 120 2.18 1.22 -20.00
N TRP A 121 1.25 2.05 -19.57
CA TRP A 121 1.48 3.46 -19.30
C TRP A 121 1.93 3.76 -17.84
N GLY A 122 2.22 2.74 -17.05
CA GLY A 122 2.81 2.83 -15.72
C GLY A 122 1.85 2.94 -14.53
N GLY A 123 0.58 3.23 -14.74
CA GLY A 123 -0.39 3.26 -13.62
C GLY A 123 -0.69 1.85 -13.09
N ARG A 124 -0.70 1.68 -11.77
CA ARG A 124 -1.06 0.37 -11.19
C ARG A 124 -2.54 0.03 -11.42
N TYR A 125 -2.83 -1.27 -11.50
CA TYR A 125 -4.22 -1.74 -11.38
C TYR A 125 -4.71 -1.57 -9.95
N GLN A 126 -5.96 -1.10 -9.79
CA GLN A 126 -6.62 -0.98 -8.49
C GLN A 126 -8.13 -1.09 -8.66
N ASN A 127 -8.81 -1.67 -7.65
CA ASN A 127 -10.25 -1.84 -7.59
C ASN A 127 -10.87 -2.41 -8.89
N CYS A 128 -10.22 -3.43 -9.47
CA CYS A 128 -10.64 -3.99 -10.76
C CYS A 128 -10.21 -5.45 -10.92
N THR A 129 -10.78 -6.09 -11.95
CA THR A 129 -10.27 -7.34 -12.52
C THR A 129 -9.53 -7.02 -13.81
N ALA A 130 -8.36 -7.61 -14.02
CA ALA A 130 -7.55 -7.44 -15.23
C ALA A 130 -7.09 -8.78 -15.78
N THR A 131 -7.03 -8.90 -17.09
CA THR A 131 -6.41 -10.03 -17.78
C THR A 131 -4.96 -9.70 -18.09
N ILE A 132 -4.04 -10.45 -17.54
CA ILE A 132 -2.59 -10.28 -17.71
C ILE A 132 -2.04 -11.60 -18.23
N ASN A 133 -1.45 -11.59 -19.41
CA ASN A 133 -0.92 -12.79 -20.06
C ASN A 133 -1.95 -13.96 -20.12
N GLY A 134 -3.20 -13.63 -20.47
CA GLY A 134 -4.29 -14.60 -20.59
C GLY A 134 -4.91 -15.09 -19.28
N LYS A 135 -4.42 -14.64 -18.13
CA LYS A 135 -4.96 -14.99 -16.80
C LYS A 135 -5.65 -13.80 -16.14
N GLN A 136 -6.77 -14.06 -15.50
CA GLN A 136 -7.49 -13.03 -14.74
C GLN A 136 -6.92 -12.86 -13.34
N TYR A 137 -6.76 -11.61 -12.94
CA TYR A 137 -6.31 -11.19 -11.61
C TYR A 137 -7.23 -10.11 -11.08
N LYS A 138 -7.50 -10.15 -9.77
CA LYS A 138 -8.26 -9.11 -9.08
C LYS A 138 -7.34 -8.26 -8.22
N PHE A 139 -7.63 -6.96 -8.18
CA PHE A 139 -6.88 -5.98 -7.39
C PHE A 139 -7.83 -5.21 -6.47
N ASP A 140 -7.44 -5.05 -5.21
CA ASP A 140 -8.19 -4.26 -4.23
C ASP A 140 -8.06 -2.74 -4.48
N ALA A 141 -8.72 -1.92 -3.68
CA ALA A 141 -8.67 -0.46 -3.77
C ALA A 141 -7.24 0.10 -3.54
N SER A 142 -6.40 -0.64 -2.82
CA SER A 142 -4.98 -0.31 -2.62
C SER A 142 -4.08 -0.87 -3.72
N GLY A 143 -4.64 -1.46 -4.78
CA GLY A 143 -3.91 -2.04 -5.91
C GLY A 143 -3.21 -3.37 -5.59
N ARG A 144 -3.44 -3.98 -4.44
CA ARG A 144 -2.86 -5.26 -4.08
C ARG A 144 -3.62 -6.39 -4.78
N ARG A 145 -2.89 -7.33 -5.34
CA ARG A 145 -3.48 -8.54 -5.91
C ARG A 145 -4.27 -9.29 -4.82
N ILE A 146 -5.53 -9.58 -5.11
CA ILE A 146 -6.37 -10.46 -4.29
C ILE A 146 -6.09 -11.90 -4.72
N THR A 147 -5.71 -12.74 -3.79
CA THR A 147 -5.51 -14.18 -4.00
C THR A 147 -6.54 -14.96 -3.20
N GLU A 148 -7.14 -15.98 -3.84
CA GLU A 148 -7.95 -16.94 -3.10
C GLU A 148 -7.05 -17.76 -2.18
N GLY A 149 -7.51 -18.02 -0.97
CA GLY A 149 -6.78 -18.83 -0.02
C GLY A 149 -6.78 -18.29 1.39
N TRP A 150 -5.99 -18.96 2.21
CA TRP A 150 -5.81 -18.58 3.61
C TRP A 150 -4.85 -17.39 3.74
N GLU A 151 -5.28 -16.38 4.49
CA GLU A 151 -4.47 -15.20 4.80
C GLU A 151 -4.63 -14.82 6.29
N TYR A 152 -3.69 -14.02 6.80
CA TYR A 152 -3.81 -13.40 8.12
C TYR A 152 -4.38 -11.98 7.99
N ILE A 153 -5.44 -11.69 8.76
CA ILE A 153 -5.98 -10.34 8.93
C ILE A 153 -5.89 -10.02 10.42
N GLY A 154 -4.93 -9.19 10.79
CA GLY A 154 -4.54 -9.02 12.18
C GLY A 154 -3.99 -10.33 12.74
N LYS A 155 -4.49 -10.77 13.89
CA LYS A 155 -4.10 -12.04 14.53
C LYS A 155 -4.92 -13.26 14.07
N TYR A 156 -5.90 -13.07 13.18
CA TYR A 156 -6.80 -14.15 12.78
C TYR A 156 -6.51 -14.64 11.37
N ARG A 157 -6.47 -15.94 11.19
CA ARG A 157 -6.41 -16.59 9.89
C ARG A 157 -7.81 -16.60 9.27
N ARG A 158 -7.94 -16.10 8.01
CA ARG A 158 -9.20 -16.00 7.26
C ARG A 158 -9.02 -16.63 5.89
N TYR A 159 -10.11 -17.16 5.33
CA TYR A 159 -10.11 -17.61 3.95
C TYR A 159 -10.74 -16.55 3.05
N ARG A 160 -10.00 -16.14 2.04
CA ARG A 160 -10.48 -15.22 1.01
C ARG A 160 -10.93 -16.01 -0.20
N LYS A 161 -12.16 -15.74 -0.67
CA LYS A 161 -12.71 -16.33 -1.90
C LYS A 161 -12.11 -15.66 -3.14
N ALA A 162 -12.25 -16.30 -4.31
CA ALA A 162 -11.81 -15.76 -5.59
C ALA A 162 -12.44 -14.39 -5.96
N ASP A 163 -13.64 -14.08 -5.41
CA ASP A 163 -14.30 -12.78 -5.59
C ASP A 163 -13.75 -11.67 -4.70
N GLY A 164 -12.81 -12.00 -3.81
CA GLY A 164 -12.19 -11.06 -2.85
C GLY A 164 -12.93 -10.96 -1.52
N SER A 165 -14.11 -11.57 -1.36
CA SER A 165 -14.83 -11.59 -0.08
C SER A 165 -14.20 -12.57 0.91
N LEU A 166 -14.40 -12.31 2.20
CA LEU A 166 -14.01 -13.27 3.24
C LEU A 166 -15.07 -14.34 3.39
N MET A 167 -14.64 -15.59 3.54
CA MET A 167 -15.53 -16.71 3.81
C MET A 167 -15.90 -16.71 5.30
N GLU A 168 -17.19 -16.67 5.61
CA GLU A 168 -17.66 -16.69 7.00
C GLU A 168 -17.74 -18.12 7.54
N ASP A 169 -18.14 -19.08 6.72
CA ASP A 169 -18.19 -20.50 7.07
C ASP A 169 -17.23 -21.29 6.20
N VAL A 170 -16.15 -21.77 6.79
CA VAL A 170 -15.09 -22.52 6.11
C VAL A 170 -15.17 -24.03 6.37
N THR A 171 -16.29 -24.51 6.90
CA THR A 171 -16.47 -25.93 7.23
C THR A 171 -16.24 -26.85 6.03
N SER A 172 -16.61 -26.39 4.83
CA SER A 172 -16.44 -27.16 3.59
C SER A 172 -15.00 -27.31 3.12
N ILE A 173 -14.12 -26.38 3.52
CA ILE A 173 -12.70 -26.36 3.12
C ILE A 173 -11.75 -26.65 4.28
N PHE A 174 -12.26 -26.61 5.50
CA PHE A 174 -11.46 -26.86 6.70
C PHE A 174 -12.35 -27.46 7.80
N ASN A 175 -12.22 -28.77 8.06
CA ASN A 175 -12.98 -29.48 9.06
C ASN A 175 -12.04 -30.09 10.13
N PRO A 176 -11.59 -29.30 11.12
CA PRO A 176 -10.66 -29.76 12.13
C PRO A 176 -11.33 -30.70 13.12
N SER A 177 -10.57 -31.67 13.65
CA SER A 177 -11.02 -32.60 14.69
C SER A 177 -11.24 -31.91 16.03
N SER A 178 -10.48 -30.85 16.32
CA SER A 178 -10.59 -30.05 17.56
C SER A 178 -10.96 -28.61 17.25
N LYS A 179 -11.64 -27.96 18.20
CA LYS A 179 -12.23 -26.62 17.99
C LYS A 179 -12.07 -25.78 19.25
N TYR A 180 -11.95 -24.49 19.03
CA TYR A 180 -11.97 -23.46 20.06
C TYR A 180 -13.10 -22.47 19.73
N ILE A 181 -13.86 -22.04 20.73
CA ILE A 181 -15.01 -21.15 20.54
C ILE A 181 -14.75 -19.84 21.30
N THR A 182 -14.96 -18.72 20.62
CA THR A 182 -14.95 -17.40 21.26
C THR A 182 -16.35 -16.78 21.22
N VAL A 183 -16.70 -16.05 22.26
CA VAL A 183 -17.91 -15.23 22.32
C VAL A 183 -17.50 -13.77 22.49
N ASP A 184 -17.72 -12.98 21.45
CA ASP A 184 -17.58 -11.52 21.53
C ASP A 184 -18.88 -10.92 22.05
N ARG A 185 -18.89 -10.58 23.33
CA ARG A 185 -20.10 -10.02 23.98
C ARG A 185 -20.42 -8.61 23.52
N THR A 186 -19.44 -7.86 23.09
CA THR A 186 -19.62 -6.49 22.59
C THR A 186 -20.35 -6.47 21.25
N ARG A 187 -20.04 -7.45 20.38
CA ARG A 187 -20.62 -7.56 19.04
C ARG A 187 -21.72 -8.62 18.93
N GLY A 188 -22.04 -9.32 20.02
CA GLY A 188 -22.99 -10.41 19.98
C GLY A 188 -22.62 -11.50 18.96
N ARG A 189 -21.36 -11.90 18.94
CA ARG A 189 -20.84 -12.83 17.94
C ARG A 189 -20.15 -14.03 18.57
N VAL A 190 -20.51 -15.22 18.14
CA VAL A 190 -19.79 -16.47 18.42
C VAL A 190 -18.92 -16.81 17.23
N THR A 191 -17.65 -17.14 17.45
CA THR A 191 -16.74 -17.63 16.41
C THR A 191 -16.13 -18.95 16.84
N ILE A 192 -16.24 -19.94 15.96
CA ILE A 192 -15.63 -21.26 16.11
C ILE A 192 -14.30 -21.26 15.37
N TYR A 193 -13.22 -21.65 16.06
CA TYR A 193 -11.88 -21.76 15.49
C TYR A 193 -11.44 -23.21 15.40
N GLY A 194 -10.72 -23.54 14.35
CA GLY A 194 -10.01 -24.79 14.18
C GLY A 194 -8.54 -24.66 14.53
N TYR A 195 -7.95 -25.79 14.91
CA TYR A 195 -6.52 -25.89 15.14
C TYR A 195 -5.73 -25.76 13.85
N ASN A 196 -4.71 -24.95 13.85
CA ASN A 196 -3.79 -24.76 12.73
C ASN A 196 -2.44 -25.40 13.11
N SER A 197 -2.11 -26.52 12.48
CA SER A 197 -0.86 -27.24 12.75
C SER A 197 0.40 -26.43 12.37
N ALA A 198 0.30 -25.51 11.43
CA ALA A 198 1.43 -24.68 11.02
C ALA A 198 1.83 -23.64 12.07
N THR A 199 0.85 -23.14 12.85
CA THR A 199 1.09 -22.15 13.92
C THR A 199 1.00 -22.74 15.31
N GLY A 200 0.55 -23.98 15.44
CA GLY A 200 0.32 -24.64 16.74
C GLY A 200 -0.81 -24.02 17.56
N SER A 201 -1.75 -23.29 16.92
CA SER A 201 -2.78 -22.55 17.63
C SER A 201 -4.18 -22.66 16.98
N TYR A 202 -5.22 -22.24 17.71
CA TYR A 202 -6.59 -22.15 17.21
C TYR A 202 -6.83 -20.77 16.61
N ASP A 203 -6.26 -20.49 15.47
CA ASP A 203 -6.31 -19.20 14.79
C ASP A 203 -7.14 -19.20 13.48
N THR A 204 -7.63 -20.37 13.07
CA THR A 204 -8.40 -20.54 11.85
C THR A 204 -9.90 -20.46 12.13
N PRO A 205 -10.60 -19.35 11.84
CA PRO A 205 -12.03 -19.26 12.07
C PRO A 205 -12.77 -20.16 11.07
N ILE A 206 -13.57 -21.09 11.59
CA ILE A 206 -14.39 -22.02 10.81
C ILE A 206 -15.75 -21.39 10.52
N LYS A 207 -16.39 -20.84 11.55
CA LYS A 207 -17.74 -20.28 11.44
C LYS A 207 -17.93 -19.12 12.41
N SER A 208 -18.66 -18.11 11.96
CA SER A 208 -19.07 -16.97 12.79
C SER A 208 -20.59 -16.83 12.73
N MET A 209 -21.20 -16.60 13.88
CA MET A 209 -22.67 -16.51 14.01
C MET A 209 -23.00 -15.30 14.90
N ILE A 210 -24.13 -14.65 14.61
CA ILE A 210 -24.70 -13.65 15.53
C ILE A 210 -25.39 -14.41 16.67
N CYS A 211 -25.21 -13.94 17.89
CA CYS A 211 -25.85 -14.54 19.08
C CYS A 211 -26.34 -13.47 20.03
N SER A 212 -27.29 -13.82 20.89
CA SER A 212 -27.60 -13.03 22.08
C SER A 212 -26.53 -13.32 23.16
N VAL A 213 -26.04 -12.27 23.79
CA VAL A 213 -25.02 -12.36 24.85
C VAL A 213 -25.57 -12.07 26.24
N GLY A 214 -26.88 -12.15 26.38
CA GLY A 214 -27.60 -11.83 27.61
C GLY A 214 -27.91 -10.34 27.77
N ASN A 215 -28.66 -10.02 28.80
CA ASN A 215 -29.01 -8.65 29.16
C ASN A 215 -28.21 -8.19 30.40
N PRO A 216 -28.32 -6.93 30.85
CA PRO A 216 -27.60 -6.43 32.03
C PRO A 216 -27.83 -7.20 33.32
N ILE A 217 -28.92 -8.00 33.43
CA ILE A 217 -29.26 -8.75 34.63
C ILE A 217 -28.70 -10.20 34.57
N SER A 218 -28.48 -10.77 33.38
CA SER A 218 -27.96 -12.12 33.21
C SER A 218 -27.03 -12.21 31.99
N TYR A 219 -25.92 -11.51 32.03
CA TYR A 219 -24.95 -11.54 30.95
C TYR A 219 -24.04 -12.78 31.02
N THR A 220 -23.53 -13.16 29.86
CA THR A 220 -22.54 -14.24 29.74
C THR A 220 -21.29 -13.90 30.52
N ALA A 221 -20.89 -14.72 31.48
CA ALA A 221 -19.69 -14.53 32.27
C ALA A 221 -18.44 -14.52 31.36
N ALA A 222 -17.47 -13.69 31.74
CA ALA A 222 -16.16 -13.71 31.05
C ALA A 222 -15.29 -14.82 31.67
N GLY A 223 -14.58 -15.56 30.81
CA GLY A 223 -13.70 -16.61 31.26
C GLY A 223 -13.34 -17.59 30.15
N THR A 224 -12.48 -18.55 30.47
CA THR A 224 -12.16 -19.70 29.62
C THR A 224 -12.78 -20.93 30.23
N TYR A 225 -13.55 -21.65 29.44
CA TYR A 225 -14.31 -22.81 29.90
C TYR A 225 -14.05 -24.01 29.01
N LYS A 226 -14.13 -25.23 29.57
CA LYS A 226 -14.17 -26.48 28.82
C LYS A 226 -15.63 -26.82 28.49
N ILE A 227 -15.89 -27.30 27.28
CA ILE A 227 -17.19 -27.82 26.92
C ILE A 227 -17.34 -29.20 27.48
N GLY A 228 -18.18 -29.33 28.53
CA GLY A 228 -18.39 -30.61 29.22
C GLY A 228 -19.33 -31.56 28.46
N TRP A 229 -20.32 -31.04 27.75
CA TRP A 229 -21.24 -31.82 26.94
C TRP A 229 -21.88 -30.95 25.83
N GLN A 230 -22.37 -31.57 24.78
CA GLN A 230 -23.00 -30.92 23.65
C GLN A 230 -24.39 -31.49 23.38
N LEU A 231 -25.37 -30.61 23.23
CA LEU A 231 -26.70 -30.99 22.68
C LEU A 231 -26.74 -30.64 21.19
N LYS A 232 -27.27 -31.59 20.38
CA LYS A 232 -27.41 -31.34 18.93
C LYS A 232 -28.36 -30.18 18.61
N LYS A 233 -29.39 -30.02 19.42
CA LYS A 233 -30.36 -28.92 19.34
C LYS A 233 -31.11 -28.83 20.66
N LYS A 234 -31.26 -27.63 21.21
CA LYS A 234 -32.21 -27.35 22.27
C LYS A 234 -32.96 -26.07 21.90
N GLU A 235 -34.26 -26.17 21.71
CA GLU A 235 -35.13 -25.02 21.59
C GLU A 235 -35.53 -24.55 22.98
N MET A 236 -35.29 -23.25 23.25
CA MET A 236 -35.81 -22.59 24.43
C MET A 236 -36.75 -21.51 23.97
N ASN A 237 -37.89 -21.36 24.61
CA ASN A 237 -38.85 -20.32 24.29
C ASN A 237 -38.20 -18.94 24.40
N GLY A 238 -37.96 -18.33 23.24
CA GLY A 238 -37.55 -16.95 23.10
C GLY A 238 -36.06 -16.67 22.95
N CYS A 239 -35.14 -17.66 23.00
CA CYS A 239 -33.72 -17.41 22.73
C CYS A 239 -32.96 -18.70 22.43
N LEU A 240 -32.13 -18.66 21.42
CA LEU A 240 -31.11 -19.68 21.18
C LEU A 240 -29.97 -19.46 22.16
N LEU A 241 -29.97 -20.23 23.22
CA LEU A 241 -28.85 -20.27 24.15
C LEU A 241 -27.93 -21.42 23.85
N TYR A 242 -26.68 -21.11 23.66
CA TYR A 242 -25.63 -22.06 23.54
C TYR A 242 -24.73 -22.04 24.73
N THR A 243 -24.61 -23.26 25.24
CA THR A 243 -23.61 -23.73 26.18
C THR A 243 -23.59 -23.03 27.52
N SER A 244 -24.13 -23.65 28.52
CA SER A 244 -23.50 -23.55 29.81
C SER A 244 -22.23 -24.35 29.76
N PRO A 245 -21.08 -23.76 29.91
CA PRO A 245 -19.93 -24.44 30.41
C PRO A 245 -20.20 -24.69 31.89
N SER A 246 -20.16 -25.90 32.30
CA SER A 246 -19.97 -26.27 33.70
C SER A 246 -18.51 -26.27 34.03
#